data_e8fe759b2038a1f13416fa8cb3170afd
#
_entry.id   e8fe759b2038a1f13416fa8cb3170afd
#
_cell.length_a   1.000
_cell.length_b   1.000
_cell.length_c   1.000
_cell.angle_alpha   90.00
_cell.angle_beta   90.00
_cell.angle_gamma   90.00
#
_symmetry.space_group_name_H-M   'P 1'
#
loop_
_entity.id
_entity.type
_entity.pdbx_description
1 polymer ?
#
loop_
_entity_poly.entity_id
_entity_poly.type
_entity_poly.pdbx_seq_one_letter_code
_entity_poly.pdbx_strand_id
1 'polypeptide(L)'
;IVGMVETIYFGGGTPSVLTNTEIEFLIQTVYDHFEVIKNPEITLEANPDDLVGLSLRAESRSIFEDYRKIGINRLSIGIQSFFEEDLQLMNRAHNSAEAKKCLEEATKYFDNISLDLIYGIPGMSNEKWKQNIETALSFGIPHISSYALTVEPKTALNKLIQTGKIASPRDEVAEEHFQILVEMLEKNGFVHYELSNFGKENYFSKNNSAYWLGKKYIGIGPSAHSYDG
;
A
#
# COMPACT_ATOMS: atom_id res chain seq x y z
N ILE A 1 -15.00 -11.56 21.11
CA ILE A 1 -15.52 -10.62 20.09
C ILE A 1 -16.74 -11.27 19.49
N VAL A 2 -17.90 -10.64 19.65
CA VAL A 2 -19.15 -11.11 19.08
C VAL A 2 -19.40 -10.29 17.81
N GLY A 3 -19.38 -10.93 16.65
CA GLY A 3 -19.64 -10.31 15.37
C GLY A 3 -18.99 -11.08 14.22
N MET A 4 -19.50 -10.89 13.00
CA MET A 4 -18.93 -11.50 11.80
C MET A 4 -17.72 -10.69 11.33
N VAL A 5 -16.68 -11.37 10.85
CA VAL A 5 -15.50 -10.78 10.24
C VAL A 5 -15.87 -10.26 8.86
N GLU A 6 -15.71 -8.95 8.64
CA GLU A 6 -16.00 -8.28 7.37
C GLU A 6 -14.71 -8.08 6.53
N THR A 7 -13.55 -7.98 7.21
CA THR A 7 -12.27 -7.75 6.57
C THR A 7 -11.17 -8.63 7.18
N ILE A 8 -10.25 -9.11 6.36
CA ILE A 8 -8.99 -9.75 6.78
C ILE A 8 -7.86 -8.96 6.14
N TYR A 9 -6.91 -8.50 6.94
CA TYR A 9 -5.85 -7.61 6.44
C TYR A 9 -4.48 -8.15 6.86
N PHE A 10 -3.68 -8.49 5.87
CA PHE A 10 -2.29 -8.88 6.06
C PHE A 10 -1.40 -7.67 5.83
N GLY A 11 -0.79 -7.17 6.91
CA GLY A 11 0.04 -5.96 6.86
C GLY A 11 1.07 -5.92 7.99
N GLY A 12 1.70 -4.76 8.17
CA GLY A 12 2.58 -4.49 9.31
C GLY A 12 3.97 -5.14 9.22
N GLY A 13 4.48 -5.29 8.07
CA GLY A 13 5.81 -5.82 7.75
C GLY A 13 5.90 -6.00 6.25
N THR A 14 6.22 -7.21 5.80
CA THR A 14 6.21 -7.55 4.37
C THR A 14 5.48 -8.89 4.19
N PRO A 15 4.13 -8.91 4.24
CA PRO A 15 3.39 -10.17 4.13
C PRO A 15 3.61 -10.91 2.81
N SER A 16 4.01 -10.20 1.75
CA SER A 16 4.35 -10.78 0.44
C SER A 16 5.55 -11.72 0.44
N VAL A 17 6.34 -11.77 1.53
CA VAL A 17 7.41 -12.78 1.68
C VAL A 17 6.89 -14.17 2.10
N LEU A 18 5.63 -14.25 2.57
CA LEU A 18 5.00 -15.51 2.91
C LEU A 18 4.72 -16.33 1.64
N THR A 19 4.82 -17.62 1.77
CA THR A 19 4.41 -18.54 0.70
C THR A 19 2.88 -18.56 0.55
N ASN A 20 2.39 -18.89 -0.62
CA ASN A 20 0.96 -19.04 -0.88
C ASN A 20 0.29 -20.02 0.12
N THR A 21 0.98 -21.11 0.47
CA THR A 21 0.48 -22.10 1.45
C THR A 21 0.36 -21.51 2.84
N GLU A 22 1.30 -20.64 3.25
CA GLU A 22 1.22 -19.99 4.55
C GLU A 22 0.08 -18.96 4.59
N ILE A 23 -0.11 -18.17 3.53
CA ILE A 23 -1.22 -17.21 3.45
C ILE A 23 -2.56 -17.96 3.45
N GLU A 24 -2.69 -19.02 2.65
CA GLU A 24 -3.89 -19.88 2.60
C GLU A 24 -4.21 -20.49 3.97
N PHE A 25 -3.18 -21.01 4.66
CA PHE A 25 -3.33 -21.53 6.02
C PHE A 25 -3.84 -20.47 7.00
N LEU A 26 -3.31 -19.26 6.94
CA LEU A 26 -3.75 -18.16 7.80
C LEU A 26 -5.20 -17.75 7.50
N ILE A 27 -5.58 -17.65 6.22
CA ILE A 27 -6.96 -17.37 5.82
C ILE A 27 -7.89 -18.47 6.33
N GLN A 28 -7.54 -19.74 6.11
CA GLN A 28 -8.35 -20.87 6.57
C GLN A 28 -8.48 -20.88 8.09
N THR A 29 -7.42 -20.55 8.83
CA THR A 29 -7.46 -20.44 10.29
C THR A 29 -8.49 -19.40 10.76
N VAL A 30 -8.62 -18.27 10.05
CA VAL A 30 -9.65 -17.28 10.36
C VAL A 30 -11.04 -17.86 10.13
N TYR A 31 -11.28 -18.55 9.02
CA TYR A 31 -12.57 -19.20 8.74
C TYR A 31 -12.93 -20.30 9.72
N ASP A 32 -11.94 -21.04 10.25
CA ASP A 32 -12.16 -22.12 11.22
C ASP A 32 -12.54 -21.59 12.62
N HIS A 33 -12.13 -20.36 12.96
CA HIS A 33 -12.30 -19.83 14.32
C HIS A 33 -13.30 -18.67 14.43
N PHE A 34 -13.69 -18.07 13.31
CA PHE A 34 -14.57 -16.91 13.28
C PHE A 34 -15.68 -17.07 12.25
N GLU A 35 -16.83 -16.48 12.53
CA GLU A 35 -17.86 -16.30 11.52
C GLU A 35 -17.43 -15.18 10.55
N VAL A 36 -17.24 -15.53 9.29
CA VAL A 36 -16.82 -14.59 8.22
C VAL A 36 -18.01 -14.34 7.29
N ILE A 37 -18.24 -13.10 6.89
CA ILE A 37 -19.30 -12.78 5.92
C ILE A 37 -18.99 -13.46 4.56
N LYS A 38 -20.02 -13.59 3.72
CA LYS A 38 -19.91 -14.30 2.43
C LYS A 38 -18.86 -13.72 1.48
N ASN A 39 -18.66 -12.39 1.48
CA ASN A 39 -17.71 -11.69 0.62
C ASN A 39 -16.85 -10.71 1.44
N PRO A 40 -15.90 -11.20 2.25
CA PRO A 40 -15.02 -10.33 3.03
C PRO A 40 -14.04 -9.60 2.12
N GLU A 41 -13.58 -8.44 2.54
CA GLU A 41 -12.40 -7.82 1.94
C GLU A 41 -11.16 -8.51 2.52
N ILE A 42 -10.37 -9.18 1.67
CA ILE A 42 -9.11 -9.82 2.07
C ILE A 42 -7.97 -9.08 1.38
N THR A 43 -7.25 -8.27 2.15
CA THR A 43 -6.18 -7.42 1.66
C THR A 43 -4.81 -8.01 1.97
N LEU A 44 -3.90 -7.95 1.00
CA LEU A 44 -2.48 -8.25 1.18
C LEU A 44 -1.63 -7.01 0.87
N GLU A 45 -0.81 -6.57 1.82
CA GLU A 45 0.28 -5.62 1.56
C GLU A 45 1.43 -6.32 0.84
N ALA A 46 2.02 -5.65 -0.15
CA ALA A 46 3.11 -6.20 -0.92
C ALA A 46 4.10 -5.14 -1.40
N ASN A 47 5.35 -5.56 -1.57
CA ASN A 47 6.37 -4.75 -2.24
C ASN A 47 6.59 -5.24 -3.68
N PRO A 48 6.90 -4.35 -4.62
CA PRO A 48 7.13 -4.72 -6.02
C PRO A 48 8.22 -5.77 -6.23
N ASP A 49 9.32 -5.69 -5.48
CA ASP A 49 10.45 -6.62 -5.57
C ASP A 49 10.07 -8.07 -5.21
N ASP A 50 9.22 -8.26 -4.21
CA ASP A 50 8.71 -9.59 -3.86
C ASP A 50 7.86 -10.16 -4.99
N LEU A 51 6.95 -9.36 -5.54
CA LEU A 51 5.98 -9.78 -6.54
C LEU A 51 6.64 -10.07 -7.90
N VAL A 52 7.57 -9.23 -8.35
CA VAL A 52 8.30 -9.42 -9.60
C VAL A 52 9.27 -10.59 -9.49
N GLY A 53 9.98 -10.71 -8.35
CA GLY A 53 10.92 -11.80 -8.10
C GLY A 53 10.25 -13.19 -8.07
N LEU A 54 9.07 -13.29 -7.50
CA LEU A 54 8.29 -14.53 -7.46
C LEU A 54 7.70 -14.89 -8.83
N SER A 55 7.25 -13.89 -9.59
CA SER A 55 6.74 -14.09 -10.96
C SER A 55 7.80 -14.63 -11.92
N LEU A 56 9.08 -14.28 -11.71
CA LEU A 56 10.20 -14.78 -12.51
C LEU A 56 10.64 -16.21 -12.14
N ARG A 57 10.30 -16.69 -10.95
CA ARG A 57 10.64 -18.05 -10.47
C ARG A 57 9.61 -19.10 -10.85
N ALA A 58 8.39 -18.70 -11.14
CA ALA A 58 7.32 -19.59 -11.56
C ALA A 58 7.33 -19.72 -13.09
N GLU A 59 7.82 -20.84 -13.62
CA GLU A 59 7.99 -21.08 -15.07
C GLU A 59 6.70 -20.99 -15.92
N SER A 60 5.51 -20.81 -15.32
CA SER A 60 4.25 -20.82 -16.08
C SER A 60 3.05 -20.08 -15.46
N ARG A 61 3.15 -19.46 -14.27
CA ARG A 61 1.99 -18.93 -13.58
C ARG A 61 2.29 -17.64 -12.81
N SER A 62 1.37 -16.67 -12.87
CA SER A 62 1.51 -15.42 -12.13
C SER A 62 1.20 -15.60 -10.65
N ILE A 63 2.00 -15.00 -9.75
CA ILE A 63 1.74 -14.95 -8.31
C ILE A 63 0.37 -14.29 -8.01
N PHE A 64 -0.04 -13.33 -8.81
CA PHE A 64 -1.34 -12.66 -8.66
C PHE A 64 -2.53 -13.60 -8.91
N GLU A 65 -2.39 -14.53 -9.87
CA GLU A 65 -3.41 -15.57 -10.09
C GLU A 65 -3.54 -16.48 -8.87
N ASP A 66 -2.42 -16.84 -8.25
CA ASP A 66 -2.43 -17.68 -7.06
C ASP A 66 -3.03 -16.94 -5.86
N TYR A 67 -2.71 -15.67 -5.65
CA TYR A 67 -3.34 -14.84 -4.63
C TYR A 67 -4.86 -14.78 -4.79
N ARG A 68 -5.35 -14.64 -6.02
CA ARG A 68 -6.80 -14.69 -6.30
C ARG A 68 -7.42 -16.03 -5.90
N LYS A 69 -6.74 -17.15 -6.16
CA LYS A 69 -7.23 -18.49 -5.86
C LYS A 69 -7.34 -18.79 -4.35
N ILE A 70 -6.40 -18.27 -3.58
CA ILE A 70 -6.42 -18.43 -2.12
C ILE A 70 -7.36 -17.43 -1.42
N GLY A 71 -8.03 -16.55 -2.19
CA GLY A 71 -9.09 -15.69 -1.68
C GLY A 71 -8.72 -14.22 -1.50
N ILE A 72 -7.47 -13.80 -1.74
CA ILE A 72 -7.10 -12.38 -1.72
C ILE A 72 -7.89 -11.67 -2.81
N ASN A 73 -8.55 -10.56 -2.46
CA ASN A 73 -9.36 -9.78 -3.40
C ASN A 73 -9.01 -8.28 -3.42
N ARG A 74 -8.04 -7.85 -2.60
CA ARG A 74 -7.48 -6.51 -2.59
C ARG A 74 -5.96 -6.58 -2.39
N LEU A 75 -5.22 -5.74 -3.12
CA LEU A 75 -3.78 -5.54 -2.92
C LEU A 75 -3.50 -4.12 -2.42
N SER A 76 -2.51 -3.96 -1.54
CA SER A 76 -1.89 -2.66 -1.22
C SER A 76 -0.42 -2.74 -1.60
N ILE A 77 0.00 -1.98 -2.63
CA ILE A 77 1.32 -2.12 -3.22
C ILE A 77 2.16 -0.89 -2.90
N GLY A 78 3.24 -1.09 -2.15
CA GLY A 78 4.14 -0.04 -1.70
C GLY A 78 5.09 0.45 -2.79
N ILE A 79 4.60 1.24 -3.74
CA ILE A 79 5.39 1.84 -4.83
C ILE A 79 6.30 2.95 -4.32
N GLN A 80 5.78 3.84 -3.50
CA GLN A 80 6.41 4.99 -2.87
C GLN A 80 6.79 6.13 -3.83
N SER A 81 7.45 5.85 -4.95
CA SER A 81 7.79 6.78 -6.03
C SER A 81 8.07 6.03 -7.33
N PHE A 82 7.93 6.71 -8.47
CA PHE A 82 8.34 6.22 -9.79
C PHE A 82 9.70 6.81 -10.23
N PHE A 83 10.43 7.46 -9.33
CA PHE A 83 11.75 8.01 -9.59
C PHE A 83 12.81 7.26 -8.80
N GLU A 84 13.86 6.87 -9.50
CA GLU A 84 14.95 6.04 -8.97
C GLU A 84 15.65 6.69 -7.78
N GLU A 85 15.94 7.98 -7.86
CA GLU A 85 16.60 8.72 -6.78
C GLU A 85 15.79 8.78 -5.49
N ASP A 86 14.45 8.84 -5.59
CA ASP A 86 13.57 8.83 -4.41
C ASP A 86 13.56 7.45 -3.76
N LEU A 87 13.46 6.39 -4.58
CA LEU A 87 13.49 5.01 -4.10
C LEU A 87 14.81 4.70 -3.38
N GLN A 88 15.94 5.14 -3.97
CA GLN A 88 17.25 4.99 -3.35
C GLN A 88 17.36 5.77 -2.05
N LEU A 89 16.85 7.02 -2.01
CA LEU A 89 16.83 7.84 -0.79
C LEU A 89 16.07 7.16 0.34
N MET A 90 14.94 6.54 0.03
CA MET A 90 14.10 5.80 0.98
C MET A 90 14.59 4.37 1.24
N ASN A 91 15.73 3.99 0.66
CA ASN A 91 16.32 2.64 0.78
C ASN A 91 15.34 1.53 0.38
N ARG A 92 14.59 1.73 -0.72
CA ARG A 92 13.69 0.71 -1.27
C ARG A 92 14.48 -0.33 -2.05
N ALA A 93 14.05 -1.59 -1.99
CA ALA A 93 14.71 -2.70 -2.67
C ALA A 93 14.39 -2.73 -4.16
N HIS A 94 13.16 -2.33 -4.55
CA HIS A 94 12.75 -2.25 -5.95
C HIS A 94 13.18 -0.96 -6.62
N ASN A 95 13.26 -0.98 -7.94
CA ASN A 95 13.50 0.15 -8.81
C ASN A 95 12.21 0.59 -9.54
N SER A 96 12.29 1.74 -10.23
CA SER A 96 11.15 2.32 -10.97
C SER A 96 10.58 1.38 -12.06
N ALA A 97 11.42 0.61 -12.74
CA ALA A 97 10.98 -0.32 -13.78
C ALA A 97 10.23 -1.52 -13.17
N GLU A 98 10.71 -2.04 -12.05
CA GLU A 98 10.04 -3.12 -11.29
C GLU A 98 8.71 -2.65 -10.73
N ALA A 99 8.63 -1.42 -10.20
CA ALA A 99 7.39 -0.82 -9.75
C ALA A 99 6.33 -0.78 -10.85
N LYS A 100 6.68 -0.27 -12.03
CA LYS A 100 5.77 -0.21 -13.19
C LYS A 100 5.34 -1.60 -13.66
N LYS A 101 6.31 -2.51 -13.82
CA LYS A 101 6.04 -3.89 -14.23
C LYS A 101 5.12 -4.62 -13.24
N CYS A 102 5.31 -4.40 -11.96
CA CYS A 102 4.46 -4.97 -10.92
C CYS A 102 3.00 -4.51 -11.10
N LEU A 103 2.76 -3.21 -11.32
CA LEU A 103 1.41 -2.66 -11.54
C LEU A 103 0.79 -3.16 -12.85
N GLU A 104 1.56 -3.21 -13.94
CA GLU A 104 1.11 -3.77 -15.22
C GLU A 104 0.64 -5.23 -15.09
N GLU A 105 1.32 -6.03 -14.27
CA GLU A 105 0.91 -7.41 -14.01
C GLU A 105 -0.27 -7.47 -13.02
N ALA A 106 -0.23 -6.74 -11.92
CA ALA A 106 -1.28 -6.76 -10.90
C ALA A 106 -2.65 -6.39 -11.47
N THR A 107 -2.72 -5.38 -12.34
CA THR A 107 -3.97 -4.89 -12.96
C THR A 107 -4.62 -5.90 -13.92
N LYS A 108 -3.92 -6.96 -14.35
CA LYS A 108 -4.51 -8.04 -15.14
C LYS A 108 -5.36 -9.00 -14.30
N TYR A 109 -5.12 -9.05 -12.98
CA TYR A 109 -5.74 -10.01 -12.06
C TYR A 109 -6.60 -9.36 -10.99
N PHE A 110 -6.33 -8.10 -10.64
CA PHE A 110 -7.02 -7.37 -9.60
C PHE A 110 -7.57 -6.05 -10.13
N ASP A 111 -8.80 -5.78 -9.82
CA ASP A 111 -9.48 -4.50 -10.02
C ASP A 111 -9.45 -3.62 -8.76
N ASN A 112 -9.28 -4.23 -7.58
CA ASN A 112 -9.19 -3.54 -6.29
C ASN A 112 -7.73 -3.49 -5.82
N ILE A 113 -7.00 -2.48 -6.28
CA ILE A 113 -5.61 -2.23 -5.92
C ILE A 113 -5.51 -0.86 -5.25
N SER A 114 -4.80 -0.81 -4.12
CA SER A 114 -4.24 0.40 -3.54
C SER A 114 -2.78 0.53 -3.94
N LEU A 115 -2.37 1.72 -4.28
CA LEU A 115 -1.00 2.07 -4.56
C LEU A 115 -0.54 3.12 -3.54
N ASP A 116 0.60 2.89 -2.91
CA ASP A 116 1.12 3.80 -1.89
C ASP A 116 2.18 4.72 -2.50
N LEU A 117 2.05 6.04 -2.25
CA LEU A 117 3.01 7.07 -2.64
C LEU A 117 3.48 7.85 -1.42
N ILE A 118 4.73 8.32 -1.49
CA ILE A 118 5.31 9.20 -0.46
C ILE A 118 5.63 10.55 -1.07
N TYR A 119 5.16 11.62 -0.41
CA TYR A 119 5.44 13.01 -0.79
C TYR A 119 6.30 13.73 0.26
N GLY A 120 6.71 14.97 -0.04
CA GLY A 120 7.58 15.74 0.87
C GLY A 120 9.02 15.21 0.94
N ILE A 121 9.44 14.41 -0.04
CA ILE A 121 10.79 13.86 -0.11
C ILE A 121 11.79 15.00 -0.37
N PRO A 122 12.92 15.09 0.36
CA PRO A 122 13.94 16.09 0.12
C PRO A 122 14.44 16.09 -1.33
N GLY A 123 14.36 17.24 -2.00
CA GLY A 123 14.74 17.38 -3.41
C GLY A 123 13.64 17.06 -4.43
N MET A 124 12.48 16.59 -4.00
CA MET A 124 11.33 16.42 -4.88
C MET A 124 10.71 17.80 -5.21
N SER A 125 10.65 18.15 -6.50
CA SER A 125 9.92 19.34 -6.96
C SER A 125 8.44 19.06 -7.15
N ASN A 126 7.63 20.11 -7.23
CA ASN A 126 6.21 20.01 -7.53
C ASN A 126 5.94 19.32 -8.87
N GLU A 127 6.77 19.56 -9.88
CA GLU A 127 6.66 18.94 -11.21
C GLU A 127 6.93 17.43 -11.11
N LYS A 128 7.97 17.05 -10.36
CA LYS A 128 8.29 15.65 -10.12
C LYS A 128 7.17 14.94 -9.35
N TRP A 129 6.60 15.62 -8.35
CA TRP A 129 5.46 15.10 -7.61
C TRP A 129 4.23 14.88 -8.50
N LYS A 130 3.89 15.88 -9.33
CA LYS A 130 2.81 15.75 -10.33
C LYS A 130 3.03 14.57 -11.26
N GLN A 131 4.25 14.37 -11.76
CA GLN A 131 4.58 13.21 -12.61
C GLN A 131 4.41 11.87 -11.89
N ASN A 132 4.71 11.79 -10.58
CA ASN A 132 4.41 10.61 -9.77
C ASN A 132 2.91 10.29 -9.77
N ILE A 133 2.07 11.31 -9.51
CA ILE A 133 0.62 11.17 -9.49
C ILE A 133 0.09 10.80 -10.88
N GLU A 134 0.53 11.47 -11.94
CA GLU A 134 0.14 11.17 -13.32
C GLU A 134 0.51 9.75 -13.73
N THR A 135 1.70 9.29 -13.33
CA THR A 135 2.13 7.90 -13.57
C THR A 135 1.22 6.92 -12.84
N ALA A 136 0.90 7.17 -11.57
CA ALA A 136 -0.04 6.34 -10.81
C ALA A 136 -1.42 6.26 -11.47
N LEU A 137 -1.96 7.41 -11.88
CA LEU A 137 -3.25 7.52 -12.55
C LEU A 137 -3.29 6.77 -13.90
N SER A 138 -2.17 6.72 -14.62
CA SER A 138 -2.07 6.05 -15.93
C SER A 138 -2.32 4.54 -15.88
N PHE A 139 -2.15 3.91 -14.72
CA PHE A 139 -2.46 2.48 -14.51
C PHE A 139 -3.95 2.20 -14.28
N GLY A 140 -4.79 3.24 -14.15
CA GLY A 140 -6.23 3.07 -13.91
C GLY A 140 -6.59 2.51 -12.54
N ILE A 141 -5.65 2.51 -11.60
CA ILE A 141 -5.84 1.99 -10.24
C ILE A 141 -6.86 2.87 -9.48
N PRO A 142 -7.84 2.26 -8.79
CA PRO A 142 -8.95 3.00 -8.21
C PRO A 142 -8.69 3.56 -6.81
N HIS A 143 -7.54 3.27 -6.20
CA HIS A 143 -7.24 3.69 -4.83
C HIS A 143 -5.77 4.08 -4.68
N ILE A 144 -5.51 5.21 -4.03
CA ILE A 144 -4.18 5.72 -3.73
C ILE A 144 -4.10 6.05 -2.24
N SER A 145 -3.10 5.50 -1.57
CA SER A 145 -2.68 5.90 -0.23
C SER A 145 -1.46 6.80 -0.37
N SER A 146 -1.45 7.94 0.32
CA SER A 146 -0.31 8.83 0.20
C SER A 146 0.07 9.44 1.55
N TYR A 147 1.37 9.40 1.85
CA TYR A 147 1.92 9.77 3.14
C TYR A 147 3.03 10.81 2.97
N ALA A 148 3.11 11.76 3.90
CA ALA A 148 4.29 12.61 4.03
C ALA A 148 5.49 11.77 4.49
N LEU A 149 6.66 12.01 3.92
CA LEU A 149 7.89 11.34 4.36
C LEU A 149 8.16 11.63 5.84
N THR A 150 8.13 10.58 6.64
CA THR A 150 8.53 10.63 8.05
C THR A 150 9.94 10.06 8.20
N VAL A 151 10.78 10.76 8.95
CA VAL A 151 12.16 10.35 9.21
C VAL A 151 12.24 9.65 10.56
N GLU A 152 12.20 8.33 10.52
CA GLU A 152 12.27 7.52 11.72
C GLU A 152 13.68 7.53 12.34
N PRO A 153 13.79 7.59 13.67
CA PRO A 153 15.08 7.49 14.38
C PRO A 153 15.83 6.21 14.01
N LYS A 154 17.15 6.29 13.96
CA LYS A 154 18.06 5.16 13.68
C LYS A 154 18.02 4.61 12.26
N THR A 155 17.28 5.23 11.32
CA THR A 155 17.31 4.85 9.92
C THR A 155 18.51 5.41 9.16
N ALA A 156 18.81 4.84 7.99
CA ALA A 156 19.88 5.36 7.11
C ALA A 156 19.61 6.80 6.72
N LEU A 157 18.36 7.15 6.38
CA LEU A 157 17.93 8.51 6.03
C LEU A 157 18.19 9.47 7.19
N ASN A 158 17.80 9.11 8.42
CA ASN A 158 18.08 9.94 9.61
C ASN A 158 19.57 10.23 9.76
N LYS A 159 20.43 9.23 9.57
CA LYS A 159 21.88 9.40 9.63
C LYS A 159 22.42 10.35 8.54
N LEU A 160 21.89 10.26 7.32
CA LEU A 160 22.28 11.15 6.22
C LEU A 160 21.88 12.59 6.50
N ILE A 161 20.70 12.81 7.08
CA ILE A 161 20.24 14.15 7.49
C ILE A 161 21.10 14.70 8.64
N GLN A 162 21.34 13.92 9.70
CA GLN A 162 22.16 14.33 10.83
C GLN A 162 23.61 14.70 10.43
N THR A 163 24.14 14.05 9.39
CA THR A 163 25.48 14.33 8.86
C THR A 163 25.49 15.46 7.81
N GLY A 164 24.37 16.11 7.55
CA GLY A 164 24.24 17.20 6.57
C GLY A 164 24.39 16.77 5.11
N LYS A 165 24.36 15.47 4.81
CA LYS A 165 24.45 14.96 3.43
C LYS A 165 23.14 15.13 2.66
N ILE A 166 22.02 15.15 3.36
CA ILE A 166 20.68 15.35 2.81
C ILE A 166 19.98 16.41 3.67
N ALA A 167 19.22 17.27 3.06
CA ALA A 167 18.38 18.24 3.78
C ALA A 167 17.27 17.54 4.54
N SER A 168 16.82 18.09 5.66
CA SER A 168 15.61 17.61 6.32
C SER A 168 14.38 17.83 5.44
N PRO A 169 13.38 16.94 5.51
CA PRO A 169 12.04 17.23 4.97
C PRO A 169 11.54 18.57 5.53
N ARG A 170 10.77 19.28 4.72
CA ARG A 170 10.20 20.57 5.08
C ARG A 170 8.69 20.49 5.08
N ASP A 171 8.06 20.94 6.16
CA ASP A 171 6.60 20.87 6.33
C ASP A 171 5.86 21.67 5.24
N GLU A 172 6.42 22.84 4.82
CA GLU A 172 5.82 23.66 3.79
C GLU A 172 5.79 22.94 2.43
N VAL A 173 6.84 22.16 2.12
CA VAL A 173 6.89 21.35 0.89
C VAL A 173 5.90 20.18 0.97
N ALA A 174 5.78 19.56 2.12
CA ALA A 174 4.82 18.49 2.34
C ALA A 174 3.37 19.00 2.21
N GLU A 175 3.08 20.17 2.77
CA GLU A 175 1.78 20.83 2.63
C GLU A 175 1.44 21.16 1.18
N GLU A 176 2.38 21.74 0.43
CA GLU A 176 2.19 22.07 -0.98
C GLU A 176 1.97 20.80 -1.83
N HIS A 177 2.76 19.74 -1.60
CA HIS A 177 2.58 18.46 -2.27
C HIS A 177 1.21 17.81 -1.93
N PHE A 178 0.76 17.94 -0.70
CA PHE A 178 -0.56 17.44 -0.30
C PHE A 178 -1.69 18.19 -1.03
N GLN A 179 -1.60 19.51 -1.14
CA GLN A 179 -2.58 20.30 -1.91
C GLN A 179 -2.61 19.88 -3.39
N ILE A 180 -1.44 19.70 -4.01
CA ILE A 180 -1.35 19.19 -5.39
C ILE A 180 -2.00 17.81 -5.51
N LEU A 181 -1.76 16.91 -4.55
CA LEU A 181 -2.35 15.58 -4.53
C LEU A 181 -3.87 15.64 -4.52
N VAL A 182 -4.44 16.38 -3.57
CA VAL A 182 -5.90 16.54 -3.43
C VAL A 182 -6.50 17.06 -4.73
N GLU A 183 -5.97 18.17 -5.27
CA GLU A 183 -6.49 18.77 -6.50
C GLU A 183 -6.43 17.82 -7.70
N MET A 184 -5.33 17.10 -7.87
CA MET A 184 -5.16 16.19 -9.00
C MET A 184 -6.06 14.96 -8.88
N LEU A 185 -6.16 14.38 -7.68
CA LEU A 185 -6.98 13.19 -7.48
C LEU A 185 -8.48 13.50 -7.57
N GLU A 186 -8.95 14.60 -7.01
CA GLU A 186 -10.35 15.04 -7.14
C GLU A 186 -10.74 15.29 -8.61
N LYS A 187 -9.89 15.95 -9.39
CA LYS A 187 -10.08 16.14 -10.84
C LYS A 187 -10.19 14.82 -11.61
N ASN A 188 -9.60 13.74 -11.08
CA ASN A 188 -9.64 12.40 -11.67
C ASN A 188 -10.70 11.48 -11.04
N GLY A 189 -11.65 12.06 -10.28
CA GLY A 189 -12.81 11.36 -9.72
C GLY A 189 -12.52 10.51 -8.49
N PHE A 190 -11.44 10.82 -7.77
CA PHE A 190 -11.17 10.23 -6.46
C PHE A 190 -11.83 11.07 -5.37
N VAL A 191 -12.25 10.40 -4.32
CA VAL A 191 -12.75 11.00 -3.09
C VAL A 191 -11.68 10.87 -2.03
N HIS A 192 -11.30 11.97 -1.38
CA HIS A 192 -10.49 11.99 -0.17
C HIS A 192 -11.38 11.57 0.99
N TYR A 193 -11.43 10.27 1.31
CA TYR A 193 -12.42 9.73 2.25
C TYR A 193 -11.89 9.57 3.68
N GLU A 194 -10.57 9.66 3.88
CA GLU A 194 -9.92 9.74 5.18
C GLU A 194 -8.51 10.34 5.05
N LEU A 195 -7.74 10.43 6.14
CA LEU A 195 -6.54 11.24 6.27
C LEU A 195 -5.51 11.06 5.12
N SER A 196 -5.24 9.82 4.74
CA SER A 196 -4.16 9.46 3.80
C SER A 196 -4.65 8.75 2.56
N ASN A 197 -5.95 8.43 2.48
CA ASN A 197 -6.48 7.57 1.45
C ASN A 197 -7.48 8.27 0.54
N PHE A 198 -7.28 8.03 -0.75
CA PHE A 198 -8.10 8.51 -1.84
C PHE A 198 -8.61 7.32 -2.65
N GLY A 199 -9.90 7.24 -2.86
CA GLY A 199 -10.50 6.14 -3.62
C GLY A 199 -11.57 6.60 -4.58
N LYS A 200 -11.77 5.85 -5.65
CA LYS A 200 -12.98 5.96 -6.46
C LYS A 200 -14.15 5.35 -5.70
N GLU A 201 -15.35 5.76 -6.02
CA GLU A 201 -16.56 5.20 -5.43
C GLU A 201 -16.56 3.66 -5.55
N ASN A 202 -16.94 2.97 -4.47
CA ASN A 202 -16.90 1.52 -4.29
C ASN A 202 -15.52 0.87 -4.12
N TYR A 203 -14.43 1.67 -4.08
CA TYR A 203 -13.06 1.16 -3.88
C TYR A 203 -12.40 1.65 -2.59
N PHE A 204 -13.16 2.27 -1.70
CA PHE A 204 -12.64 2.62 -0.38
C PHE A 204 -12.24 1.37 0.39
N SER A 205 -11.08 1.39 1.04
CA SER A 205 -10.66 0.29 1.90
C SER A 205 -11.67 0.10 3.03
N LYS A 206 -12.33 -1.05 3.07
CA LYS A 206 -13.27 -1.37 4.15
C LYS A 206 -12.56 -1.49 5.49
N ASN A 207 -11.34 -2.04 5.48
CA ASN A 207 -10.53 -2.16 6.67
C ASN A 207 -10.16 -0.78 7.24
N ASN A 208 -9.64 0.14 6.41
CA ASN A 208 -9.28 1.49 6.86
C ASN A 208 -10.52 2.28 7.33
N SER A 209 -11.60 2.20 6.58
CA SER A 209 -12.88 2.83 6.96
C SER A 209 -13.39 2.31 8.31
N ALA A 210 -13.18 1.04 8.63
CA ALA A 210 -13.62 0.44 9.89
C ALA A 210 -12.98 1.10 11.11
N TYR A 211 -11.70 1.51 11.04
CA TYR A 211 -11.04 2.24 12.12
C TYR A 211 -11.73 3.58 12.41
N TRP A 212 -12.02 4.36 11.37
CA TRP A 212 -12.69 5.66 11.50
C TRP A 212 -14.14 5.54 11.98
N LEU A 213 -14.79 4.42 11.69
CA LEU A 213 -16.14 4.11 12.17
C LEU A 213 -16.15 3.50 13.59
N GLY A 214 -14.99 3.37 14.23
CA GLY A 214 -14.88 2.79 15.58
C GLY A 214 -15.31 1.32 15.65
N LYS A 215 -15.18 0.57 14.54
CA LYS A 215 -15.48 -0.86 14.54
C LYS A 215 -14.44 -1.64 15.35
N LYS A 216 -14.88 -2.71 15.99
CA LYS A 216 -14.00 -3.62 16.72
C LYS A 216 -13.11 -4.39 15.76
N TYR A 217 -11.87 -4.63 16.19
CA TYR A 217 -10.94 -5.46 15.43
C TYR A 217 -10.00 -6.26 16.34
N ILE A 218 -9.49 -7.36 15.81
CA ILE A 218 -8.44 -8.18 16.42
C ILE A 218 -7.17 -8.00 15.61
N GLY A 219 -6.09 -7.55 16.27
CA GLY A 219 -4.76 -7.58 15.72
C GLY A 219 -4.00 -8.80 16.22
N ILE A 220 -3.36 -9.53 15.32
CA ILE A 220 -2.59 -10.73 15.60
C ILE A 220 -1.17 -10.56 15.07
N GLY A 221 -0.18 -10.79 15.91
CA GLY A 221 1.24 -10.71 15.55
C GLY A 221 2.02 -9.72 16.42
N PRO A 222 3.34 -9.59 16.20
CA PRO A 222 4.20 -8.69 16.96
C PRO A 222 3.74 -7.23 16.79
N SER A 223 3.58 -6.54 17.93
CA SER A 223 3.10 -5.13 17.99
C SER A 223 1.71 -4.86 17.43
N ALA A 224 0.93 -5.89 17.11
CA ALA A 224 -0.45 -5.72 16.70
C ALA A 224 -1.33 -5.26 17.88
N HIS A 225 -2.28 -4.38 17.58
CA HIS A 225 -3.24 -3.87 18.55
C HIS A 225 -4.64 -4.42 18.24
N SER A 226 -5.45 -4.56 19.25
CA SER A 226 -6.87 -4.90 19.12
C SER A 226 -7.71 -3.78 19.73
N TYR A 227 -8.93 -3.64 19.25
CA TYR A 227 -9.91 -2.70 19.79
C TYR A 227 -11.23 -3.40 20.02
N ASP A 228 -11.73 -3.30 21.25
CA ASP A 228 -12.97 -3.98 21.69
C ASP A 228 -14.20 -3.05 21.75
N GLY A 229 -13.99 -1.80 21.34
CA GLY A 229 -15.03 -0.79 21.40
C GLY A 229 -15.04 0.04 22.66
#